data_6fbdb024d7bb60b4ba75a33dac88d989
#
_entry.id   6fbdb024d7bb60b4ba75a33dac88d989
#
_cell.length_a   1.000
_cell.length_b   1.000
_cell.length_c   1.000
_cell.angle_alpha   90.00
_cell.angle_beta   90.00
_cell.angle_gamma   90.00
#
_symmetry.space_group_name_H-M   'P 1'
#
loop_
_entity.id
_entity.type
_entity.pdbx_description
1 polymer ?
#
loop_
_entity_poly.entity_id
_entity_poly.type
_entity_poly.pdbx_seq_one_letter_code
_entity_poly.pdbx_strand_id
1 'polypeptide(L)'
;MLAAMTLILATGCTKEDKKVDYKSAIVGQWHCAPADMDADIYVEFEKEGDFALYQQLGEGRYRKYTGSWTNAENILSGTYTDGTPWGSSYQMAFNGDTMTLTAQNGSNEVMTYVKQSIPDEVLADCIEVKSGGAL
;
A
#
# COMPACT_ATOMS: atom_id res chain seq x y z
N MET A 1 -33.24 34.88 7.34
CA MET A 1 -32.84 34.30 7.32
C MET A 1 -32.38 33.48 7.06
N LEU A 2 -32.54 33.45 7.10
CA LEU A 2 -31.96 32.55 6.91
C LEU A 2 -31.34 31.84 6.64
N ALA A 3 -31.44 31.79 6.53
CA ALA A 3 -30.63 30.94 6.27
C ALA A 3 -30.10 30.27 6.23
N ALA A 4 -30.24 30.29 6.33
CA ALA A 4 -29.45 29.46 6.25
C ALA A 4 -29.11 28.76 6.06
N MET A 5 -29.49 28.84 6.03
CA MET A 5 -28.96 28.03 5.86
C MET A 5 -28.41 27.40 5.61
N THR A 6 -28.58 27.54 5.70
CA THR A 6 -27.93 26.79 5.46
C THR A 6 -27.37 26.17 5.39
N LEU A 7 -27.61 26.26 5.44
CA LEU A 7 -26.89 25.56 5.36
C LEU A 7 -26.41 24.84 5.31
N ILE A 8 -26.59 24.57 5.20
CA ILE A 8 -25.90 23.84 5.23
C ILE A 8 -25.47 23.29 4.89
N LEU A 9 -25.73 23.41 4.63
CA LEU A 9 -25.04 22.78 4.28
C LEU A 9 -24.44 22.30 4.18
N ALA A 10 -24.55 22.42 4.12
CA ALA A 10 -23.64 21.90 3.98
C ALA A 10 -23.28 21.37 4.23
N THR A 11 -23.56 21.17 4.15
CA THR A 11 -22.90 20.47 4.39
C THR A 11 -22.63 19.75 4.25
N GLY A 12 -23.00 19.76 4.06
CA GLY A 12 -22.49 19.06 3.91
C GLY A 12 -22.27 18.46 3.55
N CYS A 13 -22.54 18.27 3.07
CA CYS A 13 -22.03 17.64 2.52
C CYS A 13 -21.05 17.33 2.49
N THR A 14 -21.28 17.25 2.20
CA THR A 14 -19.98 17.03 2.54
C THR A 14 -19.62 15.71 3.07
N LYS A 15 -20.51 14.93 3.53
CA LYS A 15 -20.20 13.69 4.05
C LYS A 15 -19.85 12.69 3.08
N GLU A 16 -20.50 12.66 2.00
CA GLU A 16 -20.17 11.71 1.02
C GLU A 16 -18.80 11.98 0.49
N ASP A 17 -18.37 13.19 0.64
CA ASP A 17 -17.05 13.53 0.23
C ASP A 17 -16.02 12.81 1.03
N LYS A 18 -16.41 12.41 2.22
CA LYS A 18 -15.47 11.77 3.06
C LYS A 18 -15.20 10.37 2.70
N LYS A 19 -15.97 9.80 1.83
CA LYS A 19 -15.77 8.42 1.47
C LYS A 19 -14.49 8.29 0.67
N VAL A 20 -13.57 7.46 1.17
CA VAL A 20 -12.30 7.23 0.53
C VAL A 20 -12.44 6.09 -0.45
N ASP A 21 -11.95 6.30 -1.67
CA ASP A 21 -11.86 5.24 -2.66
C ASP A 21 -10.50 4.58 -2.47
N TYR A 22 -10.47 3.56 -1.62
CA TYR A 22 -9.22 2.93 -1.25
C TYR A 22 -8.53 2.29 -2.43
N LYS A 23 -9.29 1.75 -3.37
CA LYS A 23 -8.69 1.13 -4.54
C LYS A 23 -7.94 2.14 -5.38
N SER A 24 -8.53 3.30 -5.62
CA SER A 24 -7.85 4.34 -6.39
C SER A 24 -6.71 4.96 -5.61
N ALA A 25 -6.87 5.09 -4.31
CA ALA A 25 -5.86 5.75 -3.49
C ALA A 25 -4.56 4.95 -3.44
N ILE A 26 -4.64 3.62 -3.46
CA ILE A 26 -3.44 2.79 -3.31
C ILE A 26 -2.69 2.61 -4.63
N VAL A 27 -3.34 2.78 -5.76
CA VAL A 27 -2.69 2.59 -7.06
C VAL A 27 -1.52 3.55 -7.21
N GLY A 28 -0.35 3.02 -7.58
CA GLY A 28 0.85 3.82 -7.75
C GLY A 28 2.06 3.14 -7.13
N GLN A 29 3.12 3.92 -6.96
CA GLN A 29 4.39 3.43 -6.45
C GLN A 29 4.66 4.05 -5.09
N TRP A 30 5.16 3.24 -4.17
CA TRP A 30 5.33 3.63 -2.78
C TRP A 30 6.68 3.16 -2.25
N HIS A 31 7.19 3.86 -1.26
CA HIS A 31 8.48 3.55 -0.65
C HIS A 31 8.36 3.50 0.86
N CYS A 32 9.05 2.55 1.46
CA CYS A 32 9.11 2.40 2.91
C CYS A 32 10.51 2.00 3.33
N ALA A 33 11.06 2.69 4.31
CA ALA A 33 12.32 2.33 4.91
C ALA A 33 12.08 2.19 6.42
N PRO A 34 11.75 0.98 6.89
CA PRO A 34 11.41 0.81 8.30
C PRO A 34 12.56 1.22 9.21
N ALA A 35 12.24 1.94 10.28
CA ALA A 35 13.26 2.48 11.16
C ALA A 35 13.90 1.41 12.03
N ASP A 36 13.20 0.32 12.28
CA ASP A 36 13.65 -0.70 13.21
C ASP A 36 14.26 -1.92 12.53
N MET A 37 14.48 -1.85 11.21
CA MET A 37 15.15 -2.95 10.51
C MET A 37 15.92 -2.39 9.34
N ASP A 38 16.98 -3.09 8.95
CA ASP A 38 17.83 -2.68 7.84
C ASP A 38 17.19 -3.20 6.54
N ALA A 39 16.22 -2.47 6.05
CA ALA A 39 15.46 -2.88 4.87
C ALA A 39 15.03 -1.65 4.09
N ASP A 40 14.85 -1.84 2.79
CA ASP A 40 14.34 -0.81 1.92
C ASP A 40 13.32 -1.47 1.00
N ILE A 41 12.12 -0.88 0.91
CA ILE A 41 11.00 -1.53 0.26
C ILE A 41 10.32 -0.55 -0.69
N TYR A 42 10.14 -0.97 -1.93
CA TYR A 42 9.28 -0.29 -2.89
C TYR A 42 8.17 -1.23 -3.27
N VAL A 43 6.98 -0.69 -3.49
CA VAL A 43 5.86 -1.50 -3.95
C VAL A 43 5.06 -0.71 -4.95
N GLU A 44 4.61 -1.40 -5.98
CA GLU A 44 3.73 -0.83 -6.99
C GLU A 44 2.42 -1.59 -6.99
N PHE A 45 1.31 -0.86 -6.91
CA PHE A 45 -0.03 -1.43 -7.03
C PHE A 45 -0.65 -0.94 -8.31
N GLU A 46 -1.05 -1.88 -9.18
CA GLU A 46 -1.67 -1.53 -10.45
C GLU A 46 -3.17 -1.67 -10.34
N LYS A 47 -3.87 -0.82 -11.05
CA LYS A 47 -5.33 -0.80 -10.92
C LYS A 47 -5.99 -2.08 -11.40
N GLU A 48 -5.29 -2.86 -12.22
CA GLU A 48 -5.81 -4.13 -12.70
C GLU A 48 -5.77 -5.21 -11.64
N GLY A 49 -5.14 -4.94 -10.51
CA GLY A 49 -5.09 -5.90 -9.41
C GLY A 49 -3.75 -6.61 -9.27
N ASP A 50 -2.74 -6.16 -9.97
CA ASP A 50 -1.40 -6.73 -9.84
C ASP A 50 -0.55 -5.88 -8.90
N PHE A 51 0.44 -6.50 -8.27
CA PHE A 51 1.42 -5.76 -7.49
C PHE A 51 2.82 -6.27 -7.78
N ALA A 52 3.80 -5.42 -7.54
CA ALA A 52 5.21 -5.79 -7.57
C ALA A 52 5.87 -5.18 -6.33
N LEU A 53 6.56 -6.03 -5.57
CA LEU A 53 7.23 -5.62 -4.35
C LEU A 53 8.72 -5.80 -4.53
N TYR A 54 9.49 -4.77 -4.23
CA TYR A 54 10.94 -4.79 -4.34
C TYR A 54 11.51 -4.60 -2.95
N GLN A 55 12.22 -5.61 -2.45
CA GLN A 55 12.69 -5.61 -1.07
C GLN A 55 14.18 -5.86 -1.01
N GLN A 56 14.89 -4.98 -0.31
CA GLN A 56 16.30 -5.15 -0.03
C GLN A 56 16.47 -5.30 1.48
N LEU A 57 17.09 -6.37 1.90
CA LEU A 57 17.37 -6.60 3.31
C LEU A 57 18.87 -6.48 3.50
N GLY A 58 19.30 -5.48 4.29
CA GLY A 58 20.71 -5.22 4.45
C GLY A 58 21.31 -4.72 3.15
N GLU A 59 22.42 -5.32 2.78
CA GLU A 59 23.08 -4.98 1.52
C GLU A 59 22.71 -5.98 0.45
N GLY A 60 23.00 -5.65 -0.77
CA GLY A 60 22.76 -6.53 -1.88
C GLY A 60 21.70 -6.02 -2.81
N ARG A 61 21.22 -6.89 -3.66
CA ARG A 61 20.24 -6.50 -4.68
C ARG A 61 18.83 -6.60 -4.12
N TYR A 62 17.95 -5.81 -4.70
CA TYR A 62 16.53 -5.91 -4.38
C TYR A 62 15.98 -7.22 -4.91
N ARG A 63 15.04 -7.80 -4.18
CA ARG A 63 14.32 -8.99 -4.62
C ARG A 63 12.92 -8.57 -5.02
N LYS A 64 12.49 -9.03 -6.19
CA LYS A 64 11.19 -8.66 -6.73
C LYS A 64 10.20 -9.79 -6.51
N TYR A 65 9.09 -9.47 -5.86
CA TYR A 65 7.98 -10.38 -5.64
C TYR A 65 6.77 -9.82 -6.36
N THR A 66 6.01 -10.69 -7.03
CA THR A 66 4.82 -10.24 -7.75
C THR A 66 3.62 -11.07 -7.34
N GLY A 67 2.45 -10.58 -7.70
CA GLY A 67 1.20 -11.27 -7.42
C GLY A 67 0.02 -10.37 -7.67
N SER A 68 -1.07 -10.64 -6.96
CA SER A 68 -2.30 -9.87 -7.10
C SER A 68 -2.75 -9.36 -5.75
N TRP A 69 -3.53 -8.28 -5.78
CA TRP A 69 -4.07 -7.66 -4.58
C TRP A 69 -5.54 -7.34 -4.77
N THR A 70 -6.22 -7.21 -3.66
CA THR A 70 -7.61 -6.81 -3.67
C THR A 70 -7.88 -6.06 -2.37
N ASN A 71 -8.98 -5.34 -2.31
CA ASN A 71 -9.36 -4.66 -1.08
C ASN A 71 -10.84 -4.84 -0.81
N ALA A 72 -11.15 -4.97 0.47
CA ALA A 72 -12.52 -4.93 0.95
C ALA A 72 -12.60 -3.68 1.82
N GLU A 73 -13.16 -2.60 1.29
CA GLU A 73 -13.15 -1.30 1.94
C GLU A 73 -11.70 -0.92 2.22
N ASN A 74 -11.35 -0.70 3.48
CA ASN A 74 -10.00 -0.30 3.86
C ASN A 74 -9.08 -1.47 4.22
N ILE A 75 -9.50 -2.70 3.91
CA ILE A 75 -8.67 -3.88 4.20
C ILE A 75 -8.05 -4.38 2.92
N LEU A 76 -6.73 -4.41 2.89
CA LEU A 76 -5.93 -4.83 1.74
C LEU A 76 -5.46 -6.26 1.94
N SER A 77 -5.60 -7.08 0.91
CA SER A 77 -5.15 -8.46 0.94
C SER A 77 -4.43 -8.79 -0.37
N GLY A 78 -3.62 -9.81 -0.36
CA GLY A 78 -2.91 -10.19 -1.57
C GLY A 78 -2.41 -11.62 -1.55
N THR A 79 -1.99 -12.05 -2.75
CA THR A 79 -1.49 -13.40 -2.97
C THR A 79 -0.30 -13.31 -3.93
N TYR A 80 0.75 -14.03 -3.63
CA TYR A 80 1.91 -14.08 -4.51
C TYR A 80 1.61 -14.92 -5.74
N THR A 81 2.44 -14.76 -6.78
CA THR A 81 2.22 -15.42 -8.06
C THR A 81 2.15 -16.95 -7.92
N ASP A 82 2.85 -17.52 -6.95
CA ASP A 82 2.83 -18.98 -6.74
C ASP A 82 1.61 -19.45 -5.95
N GLY A 83 0.69 -18.55 -5.63
CA GLY A 83 -0.52 -18.89 -4.88
C GLY A 83 -0.42 -18.72 -3.39
N THR A 84 0.76 -18.40 -2.88
CA THR A 84 0.94 -18.20 -1.44
C THR A 84 0.30 -16.89 -1.01
N PRO A 85 -0.60 -16.88 -0.02
CA PRO A 85 -1.17 -15.63 0.45
C PRO A 85 -0.17 -14.81 1.24
N TRP A 86 -0.40 -13.51 1.30
CA TRP A 86 0.38 -12.66 2.19
C TRP A 86 0.23 -13.16 3.63
N GLY A 87 1.25 -12.88 4.47
CA GLY A 87 1.20 -13.29 5.86
C GLY A 87 0.13 -12.61 6.68
N SER A 88 -0.42 -11.52 6.18
CA SER A 88 -1.47 -10.78 6.86
C SER A 88 -2.25 -9.97 5.85
N SER A 89 -3.49 -9.61 6.20
CA SER A 89 -4.14 -8.49 5.53
C SER A 89 -3.78 -7.23 6.31
N TYR A 90 -4.06 -6.07 5.71
CA TYR A 90 -3.62 -4.80 6.29
C TYR A 90 -4.74 -3.79 6.24
N GLN A 91 -4.89 -3.04 7.32
CA GLN A 91 -5.81 -1.92 7.32
C GLN A 91 -5.08 -0.72 6.74
N MET A 92 -5.70 -0.08 5.74
CA MET A 92 -5.11 1.06 5.04
C MET A 92 -5.60 2.37 5.63
N ALA A 93 -4.70 3.33 5.73
CA ALA A 93 -5.06 4.71 6.05
C ALA A 93 -4.19 5.62 5.19
N PHE A 94 -4.79 6.67 4.64
CA PHE A 94 -4.10 7.58 3.74
C PHE A 94 -4.14 9.00 4.29
N ASN A 95 -3.03 9.70 4.16
CA ASN A 95 -2.92 11.09 4.55
C ASN A 95 -2.01 11.77 3.55
N GLY A 96 -2.61 12.39 2.52
CA GLY A 96 -1.83 12.97 1.44
C GLY A 96 -1.05 11.89 0.71
N ASP A 97 0.24 12.06 0.63
CA ASP A 97 1.11 11.12 -0.07
C ASP A 97 1.62 10.00 0.85
N THR A 98 1.04 9.86 2.02
CA THR A 98 1.45 8.84 2.98
C THR A 98 0.38 7.78 3.12
N MET A 99 0.81 6.52 3.11
CA MET A 99 -0.06 5.38 3.32
C MET A 99 0.44 4.61 4.53
N THR A 100 -0.45 4.31 5.47
CA THR A 100 -0.11 3.51 6.63
C THR A 100 -0.83 2.17 6.52
N LEU A 101 -0.08 1.09 6.68
CA LEU A 101 -0.62 -0.27 6.65
C LEU A 101 -0.43 -0.89 8.02
N THR A 102 -1.55 -1.31 8.63
CA THR A 102 -1.53 -1.94 9.94
C THR A 102 -1.91 -3.41 9.77
N ALA A 103 -1.01 -4.30 10.19
CA ALA A 103 -1.24 -5.74 10.04
C ALA A 103 -2.41 -6.19 10.89
N GLN A 104 -3.20 -7.11 10.34
CA GLN A 104 -4.40 -7.60 10.99
C GLN A 104 -4.23 -9.00 11.57
N ASN A 105 -2.97 -9.45 11.72
CA ASN A 105 -2.69 -10.81 12.20
C ASN A 105 -2.44 -10.88 13.70
N GLY A 106 -2.78 -9.83 14.43
CA GLY A 106 -2.58 -9.80 15.87
C GLY A 106 -1.30 -9.12 16.32
N SER A 107 -0.36 -8.90 15.39
CA SER A 107 0.89 -8.23 15.74
C SER A 107 0.73 -6.73 15.86
N ASN A 108 -0.27 -6.18 15.18
CA ASN A 108 -0.51 -4.73 15.11
C ASN A 108 0.69 -3.97 14.56
N GLU A 109 1.48 -4.65 13.75
CA GLU A 109 2.65 -4.03 13.14
C GLU A 109 2.19 -2.96 12.15
N VAL A 110 2.86 -1.81 12.18
CA VAL A 110 2.48 -0.66 11.36
C VAL A 110 3.64 -0.29 10.46
N MET A 111 3.38 -0.13 9.17
CA MET A 111 4.38 0.33 8.22
C MET A 111 3.85 1.54 7.49
N THR A 112 4.70 2.53 7.33
CA THR A 112 4.33 3.79 6.68
C THR A 112 5.06 3.91 5.36
N TYR A 113 4.29 4.09 4.31
CA TYR A 113 4.79 4.23 2.95
C TYR A 113 4.58 5.65 2.46
N VAL A 114 5.52 6.14 1.65
CA VAL A 114 5.42 7.46 1.03
C VAL A 114 5.33 7.26 -0.48
N LYS A 115 4.47 8.04 -1.12
CA LYS A 115 4.34 7.97 -2.57
C LYS A 115 5.66 8.41 -3.19
N GLN A 116 6.26 7.52 -3.98
CA GLN A 116 7.60 7.77 -4.50
C GLN A 116 7.87 6.82 -5.64
N SER A 117 8.39 7.35 -6.74
CA SER A 117 8.72 6.54 -7.91
C SER A 117 9.83 5.56 -7.58
N ILE A 118 9.72 4.36 -8.13
CA ILE A 118 10.74 3.34 -7.96
C ILE A 118 11.93 3.72 -8.86
N PRO A 119 13.14 3.81 -8.31
CA PRO A 119 14.30 4.17 -9.13
C PRO A 119 14.56 3.16 -10.23
N ASP A 120 15.03 3.66 -11.37
CA ASP A 120 15.30 2.80 -12.52
C ASP A 120 16.31 1.70 -12.19
N GLU A 121 17.28 1.98 -11.34
CA GLU A 121 18.29 0.97 -11.00
C GLU A 121 17.67 -0.16 -10.18
N VAL A 122 16.62 0.10 -9.41
CA VAL A 122 15.93 -0.96 -8.68
C VAL A 122 15.19 -1.86 -9.67
N LEU A 123 14.54 -1.24 -10.65
CA LEU A 123 13.79 -2.00 -11.64
C LEU A 123 14.71 -2.83 -12.52
N ALA A 124 15.92 -2.30 -12.83
CA ALA A 124 16.81 -2.94 -13.76
C ALA A 124 17.68 -4.02 -13.12
N ASP A 125 17.94 -3.94 -11.83
CA ASP A 125 18.91 -4.81 -11.17
C ASP A 125 18.31 -5.62 -10.03
N CYS A 126 17.05 -6.00 -10.13
CA CYS A 126 16.42 -6.79 -9.08
C CYS A 126 16.48 -8.28 -9.45
N ILE A 127 16.40 -9.12 -8.43
CA ILE A 127 16.34 -10.57 -8.58
C ILE A 127 14.88 -10.98 -8.47
N GLU A 128 14.33 -11.58 -9.52
CA GLU A 128 12.95 -12.00 -9.47
C GLU A 128 12.81 -13.28 -8.64
N VAL A 129 11.90 -13.29 -7.69
CA VAL A 129 11.64 -14.41 -6.80
C VAL A 129 10.34 -15.06 -7.24
N LYS A 130 10.40 -16.35 -7.56
CA LYS A 130 9.24 -17.06 -8.11
C LYS A 130 8.34 -17.65 -7.05
N SER A 131 8.84 -17.81 -5.83
CA SER A 131 8.00 -18.35 -4.76
C SER A 131 7.69 -17.22 -3.79
N GLY A 132 6.54 -17.27 -3.14
CA GLY A 132 6.15 -16.26 -2.20
C GLY A 132 7.10 -16.22 -1.03
N GLY A 133 6.93 -15.25 -0.15
CA GLY A 133 7.75 -15.24 1.02
C GLY A 133 8.54 -13.98 1.25
N ALA A 134 8.06 -12.84 0.83
CA ALA A 134 8.60 -11.60 1.33
C ALA A 134 8.35 -11.55 2.84
N LEU A 135 9.05 -10.72 3.56
CA LEU A 135 8.89 -10.62 5.00
C LEU A 135 7.47 -10.37 5.44
#